data_8f682a931df988a0dbf89fe397875139
#
_entry.id   8f682a931df988a0dbf89fe397875139
#
_cell.length_a   1.000
_cell.length_b   1.000
_cell.length_c   1.000
_cell.angle_alpha   90.00
_cell.angle_beta   90.00
_cell.angle_gamma   90.00
#
_symmetry.space_group_name_H-M   'P 1'
#
loop_
_entity.id
_entity.type
_entity.pdbx_description
1 polymer ?
#
loop_
_entity_poly.entity_id
_entity_poly.type
_entity_poly.pdbx_seq_one_letter_code
_entity_poly.pdbx_strand_id
1 'polypeptide(L)'
;MSANIPTHYVSQFSSNISLLIQQKGSRLRDAVTTGSHVGKQASPVDQFGSVTAQKVIGRFNPMGRVDATTDRRWVVPIDYDLPQLLDSFDKLRLLTDPESAYVQNAVYALGRVMDEEILDKMFGTNLTGESAGTNTTFATTTQTVNVAQGAASATNLTVAKLREAKRLLMARNLDMNTEKIYCAINATNHDNLLSEVQVISADYN
;
A
#
# COMPACT_ATOMS: atom_id res chain seq x y z
N MET A 1 18.29 -62.25 -23.05
CA MET A 1 17.54 -61.56 -22.00
C MET A 1 17.29 -60.16 -22.44
N SER A 2 16.08 -59.89 -22.88
CA SER A 2 15.67 -58.53 -23.31
C SER A 2 15.29 -57.76 -22.07
N ALA A 3 16.14 -56.85 -21.66
CA ALA A 3 15.82 -55.91 -20.61
C ALA A 3 14.99 -54.79 -21.18
N ASN A 4 13.72 -55.06 -21.41
CA ASN A 4 12.77 -54.05 -21.77
C ASN A 4 12.36 -53.37 -20.46
N ILE A 5 13.11 -52.35 -20.05
CA ILE A 5 12.76 -51.49 -18.92
C ILE A 5 11.53 -50.73 -19.39
N PRO A 6 10.36 -50.94 -18.77
CA PRO A 6 9.15 -50.22 -19.17
C PRO A 6 9.38 -48.72 -19.03
N THR A 7 9.03 -47.98 -20.05
CA THR A 7 9.19 -46.52 -20.12
C THR A 7 8.54 -45.77 -18.96
N HIS A 8 7.64 -46.44 -18.22
CA HIS A 8 6.99 -45.82 -17.03
C HIS A 8 7.91 -45.71 -15.80
N TYR A 9 9.09 -46.38 -15.80
CA TYR A 9 10.08 -46.17 -14.72
C TYR A 9 11.04 -45.01 -14.95
N VAL A 10 11.02 -44.41 -16.15
CA VAL A 10 11.99 -43.38 -16.53
C VAL A 10 11.58 -41.97 -16.09
N SER A 11 10.34 -41.78 -15.70
CA SER A 11 9.82 -40.47 -15.29
C SER A 11 9.44 -40.45 -13.80
N GLN A 12 10.43 -40.45 -12.92
CA GLN A 12 10.19 -40.07 -11.56
C GLN A 12 10.07 -38.53 -11.53
N PHE A 13 8.85 -38.05 -11.70
CA PHE A 13 8.58 -36.63 -11.53
C PHE A 13 8.80 -36.25 -10.05
N SER A 14 9.59 -35.22 -9.82
CA SER A 14 9.69 -34.62 -8.51
C SER A 14 8.28 -34.21 -8.05
N SER A 15 7.85 -34.72 -6.91
CA SER A 15 6.55 -34.40 -6.32
C SER A 15 6.43 -32.92 -5.86
N ASN A 16 7.48 -32.13 -6.04
CA ASN A 16 7.56 -30.76 -5.56
C ASN A 16 7.37 -29.79 -6.72
N ILE A 17 6.18 -29.21 -6.83
CA ILE A 17 5.96 -28.03 -7.65
C ILE A 17 6.54 -26.85 -6.88
N SER A 18 7.70 -26.35 -7.32
CA SER A 18 8.27 -25.13 -6.75
C SER A 18 7.66 -23.90 -7.42
N LEU A 19 7.07 -23.03 -6.62
CA LEU A 19 6.64 -21.73 -7.12
C LEU A 19 7.86 -20.86 -7.42
N LEU A 20 7.82 -20.15 -8.55
CA LEU A 20 8.84 -19.15 -8.87
C LEU A 20 8.87 -18.06 -7.79
N ILE A 21 10.05 -17.49 -7.57
CA ILE A 21 10.22 -16.38 -6.61
C ILE A 21 9.33 -15.22 -7.03
N GLN A 22 8.41 -14.86 -6.18
CA GLN A 22 7.45 -13.78 -6.40
C GLN A 22 7.07 -13.13 -5.07
N GLN A 23 6.40 -11.98 -5.14
CA GLN A 23 5.86 -11.34 -3.95
C GLN A 23 4.76 -12.22 -3.31
N LYS A 24 4.91 -12.49 -2.03
CA LYS A 24 3.97 -13.29 -1.23
C LYS A 24 3.03 -12.36 -0.47
N GLY A 25 1.83 -12.16 -1.00
CA GLY A 25 0.82 -11.31 -0.38
C GLY A 25 1.05 -9.80 -0.59
N SER A 26 0.26 -8.99 0.10
CA SER A 26 0.35 -7.53 0.07
C SER A 26 1.46 -7.02 0.99
N ARG A 27 2.22 -6.02 0.53
CA ARG A 27 3.26 -5.32 1.32
C ARG A 27 2.74 -4.04 1.96
N LEU A 28 1.70 -3.44 1.37
CA LEU A 28 1.18 -2.14 1.80
C LEU A 28 -0.01 -2.25 2.75
N ARG A 29 -0.56 -3.45 2.95
CA ARG A 29 -1.73 -3.66 3.79
C ARG A 29 -1.53 -3.17 5.23
N ASP A 30 -0.33 -3.33 5.78
CA ASP A 30 -0.01 -2.89 7.15
C ASP A 30 0.18 -1.38 7.26
N ALA A 31 0.32 -0.69 6.13
CA ALA A 31 0.47 0.76 6.07
C ALA A 31 -0.87 1.50 6.01
N VAL A 32 -1.98 0.79 5.88
CA VAL A 32 -3.33 1.34 5.78
C VAL A 32 -4.23 0.83 6.91
N THR A 33 -5.19 1.66 7.30
CA THR A 33 -6.20 1.26 8.30
C THR A 33 -7.19 0.27 7.68
N THR A 34 -7.44 -0.83 8.37
CA THR A 34 -8.42 -1.83 7.95
C THR A 34 -9.78 -1.53 8.55
N GLY A 35 -10.83 -1.66 7.77
CA GLY A 35 -12.22 -1.49 8.19
C GLY A 35 -13.08 -2.68 7.75
N SER A 36 -14.28 -2.78 8.31
CA SER A 36 -15.29 -3.75 7.88
C SER A 36 -16.34 -3.09 7.00
N HIS A 37 -16.72 -3.76 5.93
CA HIS A 37 -17.79 -3.34 5.04
C HIS A 37 -18.88 -4.41 5.02
N VAL A 38 -20.13 -4.02 5.25
CA VAL A 38 -21.26 -4.97 5.26
C VAL A 38 -22.42 -4.43 4.42
N GLY A 39 -22.74 -5.15 3.36
CA GLY A 39 -24.00 -5.09 2.65
C GLY A 39 -24.42 -3.75 2.02
N LYS A 40 -23.48 -2.83 1.76
CA LYS A 40 -23.75 -1.54 1.12
C LYS A 40 -22.86 -1.33 -0.10
N GLN A 41 -23.33 -0.55 -1.05
CA GLN A 41 -22.57 -0.18 -2.23
C GLN A 41 -21.33 0.67 -1.89
N ALA A 42 -21.40 1.48 -0.84
CA ALA A 42 -20.28 2.28 -0.35
C ALA A 42 -20.39 2.47 1.17
N SER A 43 -19.26 2.55 1.85
CA SER A 43 -19.18 2.83 3.29
C SER A 43 -18.57 4.20 3.53
N PRO A 44 -19.21 5.07 4.35
CA PRO A 44 -18.64 6.34 4.72
C PRO A 44 -17.59 6.15 5.84
N VAL A 45 -16.52 6.94 5.77
CA VAL A 45 -15.52 7.12 6.80
C VAL A 45 -15.51 8.60 7.17
N ASP A 46 -15.98 8.92 8.37
CA ASP A 46 -16.05 10.29 8.86
C ASP A 46 -14.70 10.71 9.45
N GLN A 47 -14.28 11.92 9.14
CA GLN A 47 -13.03 12.53 9.59
C GLN A 47 -13.33 13.84 10.30
N PHE A 48 -12.67 14.08 11.44
CA PHE A 48 -12.75 15.33 12.19
C PHE A 48 -11.44 16.10 12.08
N GLY A 49 -11.54 17.37 11.74
CA GLY A 49 -10.40 18.28 11.74
C GLY A 49 -9.98 18.68 13.16
N SER A 50 -8.74 19.13 13.31
CA SER A 50 -8.23 19.64 14.56
C SER A 50 -8.93 20.94 14.96
N VAL A 51 -9.16 21.11 16.26
CA VAL A 51 -9.70 22.34 16.86
C VAL A 51 -8.67 22.98 17.76
N THR A 52 -8.72 24.32 17.85
CA THR A 52 -7.83 25.07 18.75
C THR A 52 -8.62 25.57 19.95
N ALA A 53 -8.12 25.27 21.16
CA ALA A 53 -8.73 25.78 22.38
C ALA A 53 -8.57 27.30 22.50
N GLN A 54 -9.62 27.97 22.93
CA GLN A 54 -9.61 29.43 23.15
C GLN A 54 -9.32 29.75 24.62
N LYS A 55 -8.46 30.73 24.86
CA LYS A 55 -8.17 31.25 26.20
C LYS A 55 -9.32 32.14 26.66
N VAL A 56 -9.85 31.86 27.86
CA VAL A 56 -10.81 32.74 28.52
C VAL A 56 -10.07 33.96 29.06
N ILE A 57 -10.43 35.15 28.56
CA ILE A 57 -9.72 36.40 28.86
C ILE A 57 -10.28 37.12 30.09
N GLY A 58 -11.49 36.82 30.54
CA GLY A 58 -12.08 37.54 31.69
C GLY A 58 -13.32 36.88 32.27
N ARG A 59 -13.73 37.35 33.44
CA ARG A 59 -15.00 37.00 34.09
C ARG A 59 -16.16 37.53 33.22
N PHE A 60 -17.20 36.74 33.02
CA PHE A 60 -18.39 37.11 32.24
C PHE A 60 -18.16 37.33 30.72
N ASN A 61 -17.06 36.85 30.18
CA ASN A 61 -16.84 36.90 28.75
C ASN A 61 -17.74 35.85 28.04
N PRO A 62 -18.43 36.20 26.93
CA PRO A 62 -19.21 35.24 26.21
C PRO A 62 -18.31 34.12 25.70
N MET A 63 -18.75 32.88 25.85
CA MET A 63 -18.03 31.70 25.37
C MET A 63 -18.07 31.68 23.86
N GLY A 64 -16.90 31.77 23.23
CA GLY A 64 -16.79 31.62 21.78
C GLY A 64 -17.10 30.17 21.38
N ARG A 65 -17.92 30.01 20.35
CA ARG A 65 -18.17 28.69 19.74
C ARG A 65 -16.99 28.28 18.88
N VAL A 66 -16.50 27.07 19.08
CA VAL A 66 -15.46 26.46 18.25
C VAL A 66 -16.05 25.19 17.64
N ASP A 67 -16.21 25.19 16.33
CA ASP A 67 -16.72 24.05 15.61
C ASP A 67 -15.55 23.30 14.92
N ALA A 68 -15.53 21.98 15.05
CA ALA A 68 -14.60 21.13 14.30
C ALA A 68 -15.05 21.05 12.83
N THR A 69 -14.11 21.12 11.91
CA THR A 69 -14.39 20.81 10.51
C THR A 69 -14.60 19.30 10.38
N THR A 70 -15.66 18.91 9.71
CA THR A 70 -15.97 17.51 9.43
C THR A 70 -15.82 17.24 7.94
N ASP A 71 -15.21 16.12 7.59
CA ASP A 71 -15.16 15.64 6.21
C ASP A 71 -15.56 14.15 6.20
N ARG A 72 -16.06 13.70 5.06
CA ARG A 72 -16.50 12.32 4.86
C ARG A 72 -15.89 11.78 3.59
N ARG A 73 -15.28 10.63 3.71
CA ARG A 73 -14.74 9.88 2.58
C ARG A 73 -15.53 8.60 2.36
N TRP A 74 -15.70 8.22 1.10
CA TRP A 74 -16.47 7.05 0.74
C TRP A 74 -15.55 5.96 0.23
N VAL A 75 -15.69 4.78 0.80
CA VAL A 75 -14.99 3.57 0.38
C VAL A 75 -15.95 2.71 -0.41
N VAL A 76 -15.58 2.41 -1.65
CA VAL A 76 -16.35 1.56 -2.57
C VAL A 76 -15.59 0.24 -2.73
N PRO A 77 -16.23 -0.92 -2.49
CA PRO A 77 -15.60 -2.21 -2.74
C PRO A 77 -15.38 -2.43 -4.25
N ILE A 78 -14.30 -3.12 -4.58
CA ILE A 78 -13.98 -3.55 -5.94
C ILE A 78 -13.78 -5.06 -5.90
N ASP A 79 -14.46 -5.78 -6.79
CA ASP A 79 -14.40 -7.22 -6.87
C ASP A 79 -13.33 -7.65 -7.89
N TYR A 80 -12.48 -8.59 -7.49
CA TYR A 80 -11.47 -9.20 -8.35
C TYR A 80 -11.68 -10.70 -8.43
N ASP A 81 -11.62 -11.25 -9.62
CA ASP A 81 -11.71 -12.67 -9.90
C ASP A 81 -10.46 -13.14 -10.65
N LEU A 82 -10.01 -14.34 -10.34
CA LEU A 82 -8.89 -15.00 -11.02
C LEU A 82 -9.32 -16.40 -11.45
N PRO A 83 -10.06 -16.54 -12.55
CA PRO A 83 -10.50 -17.84 -13.04
C PRO A 83 -9.31 -18.66 -13.58
N GLN A 84 -9.08 -19.84 -13.00
CA GLN A 84 -8.11 -20.82 -13.47
C GLN A 84 -8.83 -22.13 -13.79
N LEU A 85 -8.71 -22.58 -15.03
CA LEU A 85 -9.27 -23.83 -15.48
C LEU A 85 -8.24 -24.96 -15.36
N LEU A 86 -8.59 -25.99 -14.61
CA LEU A 86 -7.85 -27.24 -14.52
C LEU A 86 -8.70 -28.34 -15.19
N ASP A 87 -8.20 -28.92 -16.26
CA ASP A 87 -8.88 -30.05 -16.89
C ASP A 87 -8.77 -31.29 -15.99
N SER A 88 -9.87 -32.03 -15.89
CA SER A 88 -9.94 -33.28 -15.13
C SER A 88 -9.00 -34.36 -15.70
N PHE A 89 -8.76 -34.36 -17.00
CA PHE A 89 -7.80 -35.26 -17.65
C PHE A 89 -6.36 -34.95 -17.29
N ASP A 90 -6.01 -33.66 -17.11
CA ASP A 90 -4.69 -33.26 -16.68
C ASP A 90 -4.45 -33.61 -15.21
N LYS A 91 -5.46 -33.54 -14.35
CA LYS A 91 -5.41 -34.04 -12.96
C LYS A 91 -5.07 -35.52 -12.88
N LEU A 92 -5.65 -36.33 -13.76
CA LEU A 92 -5.37 -37.78 -13.84
C LEU A 92 -3.97 -38.12 -14.33
N ARG A 93 -3.36 -37.24 -15.13
CA ARG A 93 -2.00 -37.40 -15.66
C ARG A 93 -0.90 -36.91 -14.73
N LEU A 94 -1.25 -36.05 -13.79
CA LEU A 94 -0.32 -35.52 -12.81
C LEU A 94 -0.24 -36.46 -11.60
N LEU A 95 0.96 -36.89 -11.25
CA LEU A 95 1.24 -37.71 -10.05
C LEU A 95 1.08 -36.92 -8.73
N THR A 96 1.06 -35.60 -8.82
CA THR A 96 0.93 -34.68 -7.69
C THR A 96 -0.29 -33.80 -7.91
N ASP A 97 -1.05 -33.56 -6.85
CA ASP A 97 -2.18 -32.62 -6.91
C ASP A 97 -1.66 -31.18 -7.05
N PRO A 98 -1.85 -30.53 -8.21
CA PRO A 98 -1.39 -29.16 -8.44
C PRO A 98 -2.26 -28.12 -7.74
N GLU A 99 -3.41 -28.49 -7.21
CA GLU A 99 -4.44 -27.57 -6.72
C GLU A 99 -3.91 -26.62 -5.66
N SER A 100 -3.08 -27.11 -4.72
CA SER A 100 -2.48 -26.28 -3.67
C SER A 100 -1.52 -25.22 -4.21
N ALA A 101 -0.74 -25.53 -5.25
CA ALA A 101 0.20 -24.59 -5.87
C ALA A 101 -0.53 -23.51 -6.68
N TYR A 102 -1.59 -23.86 -7.39
CA TYR A 102 -2.42 -22.90 -8.10
C TYR A 102 -3.14 -21.94 -7.16
N VAL A 103 -3.72 -22.47 -6.05
CA VAL A 103 -4.36 -21.65 -5.02
C VAL A 103 -3.36 -20.67 -4.37
N GLN A 104 -2.15 -21.14 -4.03
CA GLN A 104 -1.12 -20.26 -3.49
C GLN A 104 -0.71 -19.16 -4.46
N ASN A 105 -0.56 -19.49 -5.74
CA ASN A 105 -0.24 -18.50 -6.77
C ASN A 105 -1.36 -17.46 -6.93
N ALA A 106 -2.62 -17.89 -6.86
CA ALA A 106 -3.78 -17.01 -6.90
C ALA A 106 -3.79 -16.05 -5.70
N VAL A 107 -3.53 -16.55 -4.49
CA VAL A 107 -3.44 -15.72 -3.28
C VAL A 107 -2.33 -14.66 -3.40
N TYR A 108 -1.17 -15.03 -3.96
CA TYR A 108 -0.09 -14.07 -4.18
C TYR A 108 -0.44 -13.01 -5.23
N ALA A 109 -1.16 -13.41 -6.30
CA ALA A 109 -1.65 -12.48 -7.31
C ALA A 109 -2.63 -11.46 -6.71
N LEU A 110 -3.62 -11.92 -5.93
CA LEU A 110 -4.56 -11.03 -5.23
C LEU A 110 -3.87 -10.09 -4.25
N GLY A 111 -2.81 -10.55 -3.57
CA GLY A 111 -2.00 -9.69 -2.72
C GLY A 111 -1.31 -8.55 -3.47
N ARG A 112 -0.82 -8.80 -4.69
CA ARG A 112 -0.25 -7.75 -5.56
C ARG A 112 -1.30 -6.75 -6.03
N VAL A 113 -2.49 -7.23 -6.40
CA VAL A 113 -3.62 -6.37 -6.78
C VAL A 113 -4.04 -5.46 -5.62
N MET A 114 -4.03 -5.95 -4.37
CA MET A 114 -4.27 -5.08 -3.22
C MET A 114 -3.27 -3.92 -3.13
N ASP A 115 -1.98 -4.17 -3.38
CA ASP A 115 -0.96 -3.12 -3.37
C ASP A 115 -1.19 -2.10 -4.50
N GLU A 116 -1.56 -2.55 -5.69
CA GLU A 116 -1.89 -1.69 -6.83
C GLU A 116 -3.08 -0.80 -6.52
N GLU A 117 -4.17 -1.35 -5.94
CA GLU A 117 -5.35 -0.58 -5.54
C GLU A 117 -5.04 0.45 -4.44
N ILE A 118 -4.22 0.09 -3.45
CA ILE A 118 -3.81 1.04 -2.40
C ILE A 118 -3.07 2.23 -3.02
N LEU A 119 -2.14 1.99 -3.94
CA LEU A 119 -1.38 3.05 -4.62
C LEU A 119 -2.27 3.87 -5.54
N ASP A 120 -3.16 3.24 -6.32
CA ASP A 120 -4.07 3.93 -7.22
C ASP A 120 -5.01 4.87 -6.45
N LYS A 121 -5.59 4.41 -5.35
CA LYS A 121 -6.48 5.22 -4.52
C LYS A 121 -5.76 6.28 -3.69
N MET A 122 -4.50 6.06 -3.33
CA MET A 122 -3.68 7.06 -2.66
C MET A 122 -3.44 8.29 -3.52
N PHE A 123 -3.17 8.10 -4.82
CA PHE A 123 -2.88 9.18 -5.77
C PHE A 123 -4.06 9.55 -6.67
N GLY A 124 -5.10 8.75 -6.68
CA GLY A 124 -6.29 8.91 -7.50
C GLY A 124 -7.29 9.92 -6.95
N THR A 125 -8.48 9.86 -7.52
CA THR A 125 -9.62 10.69 -7.10
C THR A 125 -10.46 9.92 -6.09
N ASN A 126 -10.74 10.55 -4.95
CA ASN A 126 -11.58 10.00 -3.90
C ASN A 126 -12.93 10.71 -3.85
N LEU A 127 -13.97 9.95 -3.55
CA LEU A 127 -15.31 10.49 -3.32
C LEU A 127 -15.42 11.07 -1.91
N THR A 128 -15.88 12.30 -1.81
CA THR A 128 -16.03 13.03 -0.55
C THR A 128 -17.41 13.69 -0.45
N GLY A 129 -17.69 14.26 0.72
CA GLY A 129 -18.94 14.97 0.99
C GLY A 129 -20.04 14.07 1.52
N GLU A 130 -21.18 14.67 1.88
CA GLU A 130 -22.29 14.01 2.56
C GLU A 130 -22.86 12.81 1.78
N SER A 131 -22.96 12.95 0.45
CA SER A 131 -23.60 11.97 -0.43
C SER A 131 -22.68 11.44 -1.53
N ALA A 132 -21.37 11.40 -1.32
CA ALA A 132 -20.35 10.97 -2.30
C ALA A 132 -20.38 11.78 -3.62
N GLY A 133 -20.90 13.01 -3.58
CA GLY A 133 -21.10 13.85 -4.78
C GLY A 133 -19.89 14.69 -5.18
N THR A 134 -18.84 14.75 -4.36
CA THR A 134 -17.65 15.57 -4.60
C THR A 134 -16.44 14.71 -4.86
N ASN A 135 -15.73 15.00 -5.96
CA ASN A 135 -14.47 14.36 -6.29
C ASN A 135 -13.30 15.17 -5.72
N THR A 136 -12.50 14.56 -4.88
CA THR A 136 -11.28 15.17 -4.33
C THR A 136 -10.06 14.44 -4.86
N THR A 137 -9.21 15.16 -5.57
CA THR A 137 -7.95 14.64 -6.13
C THR A 137 -6.80 14.81 -5.14
N PHE A 138 -5.73 14.05 -5.33
CA PHE A 138 -4.50 14.21 -4.55
C PHE A 138 -3.91 15.62 -4.75
N ALA A 139 -3.60 16.30 -3.65
CA ALA A 139 -3.10 17.68 -3.68
C ALA A 139 -1.59 17.72 -3.98
N THR A 140 -1.23 17.71 -5.26
CA THR A 140 0.16 17.67 -5.72
C THR A 140 1.00 18.89 -5.26
N THR A 141 0.38 20.04 -5.04
CA THR A 141 1.10 21.25 -4.63
C THR A 141 1.50 21.27 -3.16
N THR A 142 0.76 20.60 -2.29
CA THR A 142 0.96 20.66 -0.83
C THR A 142 1.38 19.34 -0.21
N GLN A 143 1.25 18.24 -0.94
CA GLN A 143 1.52 16.88 -0.46
C GLN A 143 2.67 16.20 -1.22
N THR A 144 3.41 16.97 -2.01
CA THR A 144 4.57 16.47 -2.73
C THR A 144 5.82 17.25 -2.35
N VAL A 145 6.95 16.58 -2.37
CA VAL A 145 8.27 17.19 -2.23
C VAL A 145 8.80 17.53 -3.64
N ASN A 146 9.41 18.69 -3.77
CA ASN A 146 9.99 19.11 -5.06
C ASN A 146 11.03 18.09 -5.54
N VAL A 147 10.99 17.76 -6.83
CA VAL A 147 11.93 16.83 -7.46
C VAL A 147 13.37 17.30 -7.44
N ALA A 148 13.62 18.63 -7.33
CA ALA A 148 14.94 19.23 -7.21
C ALA A 148 15.32 19.55 -5.75
N GLN A 149 14.60 19.01 -4.74
CA GLN A 149 14.89 19.30 -3.34
C GLN A 149 16.31 18.85 -2.94
N GLY A 150 17.12 19.81 -2.48
CA GLY A 150 18.50 19.57 -2.08
C GLY A 150 19.50 19.52 -3.24
N ALA A 151 19.07 19.81 -4.47
CA ALA A 151 19.92 19.82 -5.67
C ALA A 151 19.54 20.96 -6.63
N ALA A 152 20.40 21.26 -7.58
CA ALA A 152 20.15 22.26 -8.61
C ALA A 152 19.21 21.80 -9.73
N SER A 153 19.03 20.49 -9.89
CA SER A 153 18.16 19.87 -10.91
C SER A 153 17.38 18.70 -10.31
N ALA A 154 16.44 18.16 -11.10
CA ALA A 154 15.67 16.97 -10.71
C ALA A 154 16.61 15.80 -10.40
N THR A 155 16.42 15.20 -9.23
CA THR A 155 17.18 14.03 -8.77
C THR A 155 16.21 12.90 -8.38
N ASN A 156 16.77 11.70 -8.26
CA ASN A 156 16.06 10.54 -7.68
C ASN A 156 15.83 10.75 -6.16
N LEU A 157 15.48 9.69 -5.45
CA LEU A 157 15.28 9.75 -4.00
C LEU A 157 16.62 10.05 -3.30
N THR A 158 16.63 11.10 -2.48
CA THR A 158 17.79 11.55 -1.69
C THR A 158 17.40 11.73 -0.21
N VAL A 159 18.40 11.75 0.66
CA VAL A 159 18.21 12.04 2.10
C VAL A 159 17.56 13.42 2.31
N ALA A 160 17.92 14.42 1.47
CA ALA A 160 17.31 15.75 1.54
C ALA A 160 15.78 15.72 1.30
N LYS A 161 15.31 14.87 0.37
CA LYS A 161 13.88 14.70 0.12
C LYS A 161 13.15 14.00 1.28
N LEU A 162 13.76 13.00 1.89
CA LEU A 162 13.21 12.34 3.08
C LEU A 162 13.09 13.30 4.27
N ARG A 163 14.12 14.15 4.48
CA ARG A 163 14.09 15.19 5.51
C ARG A 163 12.96 16.19 5.26
N GLU A 164 12.78 16.63 4.02
CA GLU A 164 11.72 17.56 3.65
C GLU A 164 10.34 16.92 3.81
N ALA A 165 10.16 15.66 3.40
CA ALA A 165 8.90 14.92 3.62
C ALA A 165 8.57 14.85 5.13
N LYS A 166 9.57 14.51 5.97
CA LYS A 166 9.41 14.51 7.42
C LYS A 166 9.02 15.89 7.95
N ARG A 167 9.66 16.95 7.48
CA ARG A 167 9.35 18.33 7.87
C ARG A 167 7.90 18.70 7.54
N LEU A 168 7.43 18.33 6.34
CA LEU A 168 6.04 18.59 5.93
C LEU A 168 5.01 17.87 6.80
N LEU A 169 5.30 16.63 7.19
CA LEU A 169 4.44 15.85 8.10
C LEU A 169 4.39 16.48 9.48
N MET A 170 5.54 16.86 10.04
CA MET A 170 5.63 17.52 11.33
C MET A 170 4.95 18.90 11.35
N ALA A 171 5.06 19.66 10.26
CA ALA A 171 4.40 20.97 10.11
C ALA A 171 2.85 20.85 10.13
N ARG A 172 2.31 19.65 9.87
CA ARG A 172 0.88 19.35 10.00
C ARG A 172 0.48 18.77 11.36
N ASN A 173 1.33 18.90 12.35
CA ASN A 173 1.13 18.41 13.72
C ASN A 173 0.95 16.87 13.81
N LEU A 174 1.57 16.12 12.90
CA LEU A 174 1.61 14.68 13.02
C LEU A 174 2.50 14.28 14.20
N ASP A 175 1.97 13.49 15.13
CA ASP A 175 2.74 12.96 16.25
C ASP A 175 3.62 11.79 15.82
N MET A 176 4.91 12.07 15.63
CA MET A 176 5.90 11.08 15.19
C MET A 176 6.25 10.03 16.25
N ASN A 177 5.81 10.19 17.49
CA ASN A 177 6.10 9.25 18.57
C ASN A 177 5.04 8.16 18.67
N THR A 178 3.79 8.49 18.36
CA THR A 178 2.67 7.57 18.47
C THR A 178 2.30 6.94 17.12
N GLU A 179 2.47 7.68 16.02
CA GLU A 179 2.08 7.23 14.69
C GLU A 179 3.21 6.56 13.94
N LYS A 180 2.95 5.38 13.39
CA LYS A 180 3.91 4.68 12.52
C LYS A 180 3.88 5.29 11.12
N ILE A 181 5.05 5.69 10.65
CA ILE A 181 5.22 6.23 9.31
C ILE A 181 5.82 5.16 8.41
N TYR A 182 5.18 4.93 7.29
CA TYR A 182 5.62 4.00 6.28
C TYR A 182 6.14 4.76 5.06
N CYS A 183 7.21 4.27 4.46
CA CYS A 183 7.78 4.81 3.24
C CYS A 183 7.83 3.69 2.19
N ALA A 184 6.98 3.78 1.18
CA ALA A 184 6.99 2.85 0.05
C ALA A 184 7.93 3.37 -1.03
N ILE A 185 8.95 2.60 -1.37
CA ILE A 185 9.95 2.94 -2.39
C ILE A 185 10.10 1.78 -3.38
N ASN A 186 10.43 2.09 -4.62
CA ASN A 186 10.79 1.09 -5.62
C ASN A 186 12.29 0.73 -5.53
N ALA A 187 12.69 -0.35 -6.20
CA ALA A 187 14.07 -0.84 -6.15
C ALA A 187 15.09 0.20 -6.62
N THR A 188 14.76 0.98 -7.65
CA THR A 188 15.65 2.04 -8.18
C THR A 188 15.84 3.15 -7.15
N ASN A 189 14.79 3.61 -6.49
CA ASN A 189 14.90 4.64 -5.45
C ASN A 189 15.64 4.12 -4.21
N HIS A 190 15.51 2.85 -3.89
CA HIS A 190 16.26 2.22 -2.81
C HIS A 190 17.76 2.19 -3.11
N ASP A 191 18.13 1.79 -4.33
CA ASP A 191 19.52 1.78 -4.79
C ASP A 191 20.14 3.19 -4.78
N ASN A 192 19.42 4.18 -5.30
CA ASN A 192 19.85 5.58 -5.27
C ASN A 192 20.05 6.10 -3.84
N LEU A 193 19.18 5.73 -2.89
CA LEU A 193 19.34 6.13 -1.50
C LEU A 193 20.58 5.48 -0.87
N LEU A 194 20.85 4.20 -1.17
CA LEU A 194 22.05 3.51 -0.70
C LEU A 194 23.34 4.04 -1.32
N SER A 195 23.28 4.70 -2.46
CA SER A 195 24.44 5.34 -3.08
C SER A 195 24.80 6.70 -2.46
N GLU A 196 23.94 7.26 -1.61
CA GLU A 196 24.17 8.53 -0.93
C GLU A 196 25.26 8.38 0.15
N VAL A 197 26.26 9.25 0.12
CA VAL A 197 27.38 9.24 1.10
C VAL A 197 26.87 9.35 2.54
N GLN A 198 25.81 10.11 2.79
CA GLN A 198 25.22 10.28 4.11
C GLN A 198 24.60 9.00 4.68
N VAL A 199 24.27 8.02 3.83
CA VAL A 199 23.67 6.76 4.26
C VAL A 199 24.74 5.70 4.52
N ILE A 200 25.82 5.70 3.74
CA ILE A 200 26.87 4.67 3.79
C ILE A 200 28.07 5.03 4.64
N SER A 201 28.29 6.32 4.92
CA SER A 201 29.44 6.77 5.69
C SER A 201 29.22 6.61 7.19
N ALA A 202 30.18 5.96 7.88
CA ALA A 202 30.18 5.83 9.33
C ALA A 202 30.33 7.19 10.07
N ASP A 203 30.83 8.23 9.39
CA ASP A 203 30.99 9.57 9.99
C ASP A 203 29.67 10.31 10.22
N TYR A 204 28.56 9.83 9.63
CA TYR A 204 27.23 10.42 9.75
C TYR A 204 26.27 9.60 10.64
N ASN A 205 26.72 8.48 11.19
CA ASN A 205 25.92 7.59 12.08
C ASN A 205 26.14 7.91 13.55
#